data_9030d2d53c8d6c6bb97d6f0959973ec9
#
_entry.id   9030d2d53c8d6c6bb97d6f0959973ec9
#
_cell.length_a   1.000
_cell.length_b   1.000
_cell.length_c   1.000
_cell.angle_alpha   90.00
_cell.angle_beta   90.00
_cell.angle_gamma   90.00
#
_symmetry.space_group_name_H-M   'P 1'
#
loop_
_entity.id
_entity.type
_entity.pdbx_description
1 polymer ?
#
loop_
_entity_poly.entity_id
_entity_poly.type
_entity_poly.pdbx_seq_one_letter_code
_entity_poly.pdbx_strand_id
1 'polypeptide(L)'
;MIRILQISDIHWLAIPNVMDDYNLMRREFLDDIENFCEKGNGNFDHLLICGDIAFSGEKEQYTKAQTYIEDICAKIKLKKSEVYVVPGNHDKQRNAGKPVLRNLIQSGLACESANDEMFYGLMKGDIENFRNLFFPFKEYRDFSASYDSVEMMMDKCIECKEINADDDHTYWESIISDDFDGYQVHLYGFNTSLTCDQNDWDDWESKKNGHKMFLPKFAYNDLHKEKGKHIYISMMHHPTKYMANGNKIEKEFDKFFQLQFYGHVHVSDASQNADNSTVRVFSGAMQPPGALGKNDCKYCPVFNIVELSINKQLDGKEFLHIKLRVNRWNDATNKFEDDNGSSKEFDVEINNNLSRWENTPIPLQPKLPEGITIREIRVKFVSRPDNKRIINSVYHDFYDETQTSHTNNVNFLKKINEDNKWIELWSKMQ
;
A
#
# COMPACT_ATOMS: atom_id res chain seq x y z
N MET A 1 -4.15 0.32 21.68
CA MET A 1 -3.55 1.41 20.84
C MET A 1 -2.77 0.75 19.72
N ILE A 2 -2.91 1.21 18.48
CA ILE A 2 -2.09 0.81 17.31
C ILE A 2 -1.24 2.02 16.92
N ARG A 3 0.04 1.80 16.66
CA ARG A 3 0.98 2.85 16.25
C ARG A 3 1.59 2.53 14.90
N ILE A 4 1.42 3.44 13.97
CA ILE A 4 1.82 3.30 12.57
C ILE A 4 2.93 4.29 12.25
N LEU A 5 4.03 3.80 11.69
CA LEU A 5 5.02 4.64 11.03
C LEU A 5 4.62 4.76 9.54
N GLN A 6 4.33 5.98 9.08
CA GLN A 6 4.01 6.24 7.67
C GLN A 6 5.16 7.01 7.02
N ILE A 7 5.67 6.44 5.92
CA ILE A 7 6.62 7.09 5.01
C ILE A 7 6.14 6.97 3.58
N SER A 8 6.64 7.82 2.70
CA SER A 8 6.35 7.81 1.26
C SER A 8 7.46 8.48 0.49
N ASP A 9 7.46 8.34 -0.82
CA ASP A 9 8.31 9.13 -1.72
C ASP A 9 9.79 9.03 -1.32
N ILE A 10 10.28 7.79 -1.18
CA ILE A 10 11.68 7.50 -0.86
C ILE A 10 12.56 7.78 -2.06
N HIS A 11 12.04 7.61 -3.30
CA HIS A 11 12.72 7.90 -4.56
C HIS A 11 14.14 7.34 -4.64
N TRP A 12 14.31 6.08 -4.28
CA TRP A 12 15.65 5.49 -4.19
C TRP A 12 16.36 5.51 -5.54
N LEU A 13 17.47 6.23 -5.60
CA LEU A 13 18.35 6.29 -6.76
C LEU A 13 19.49 5.28 -6.62
N ALA A 14 19.70 4.45 -7.65
CA ALA A 14 20.84 3.55 -7.74
C ALA A 14 21.79 4.02 -8.85
N ILE A 15 22.37 5.24 -8.70
CA ILE A 15 23.33 5.77 -9.65
C ILE A 15 24.74 5.47 -9.12
N PRO A 16 25.55 4.69 -9.85
CA PRO A 16 26.95 4.47 -9.47
C PRO A 16 27.74 5.78 -9.44
N ASN A 17 28.59 5.97 -8.42
CA ASN A 17 29.50 7.10 -8.26
C ASN A 17 28.85 8.48 -8.06
N VAL A 18 27.56 8.58 -7.74
CA VAL A 18 26.92 9.82 -7.31
C VAL A 18 26.96 9.90 -5.79
N MET A 19 27.33 11.06 -5.25
CA MET A 19 27.28 11.30 -3.80
C MET A 19 25.84 11.23 -3.33
N ASP A 20 25.61 10.44 -2.29
CA ASP A 20 24.29 10.26 -1.70
C ASP A 20 24.02 11.35 -0.64
N ASP A 21 23.38 12.42 -1.06
CA ASP A 21 23.12 13.59 -0.23
C ASP A 21 22.17 13.29 0.95
N TYR A 22 21.39 12.20 0.89
CA TYR A 22 20.43 11.83 1.93
C TYR A 22 20.97 10.86 3.00
N ASN A 23 22.24 10.47 2.92
CA ASN A 23 22.80 9.47 3.84
C ASN A 23 22.74 9.92 5.31
N LEU A 24 23.07 11.18 5.60
CA LEU A 24 22.98 11.73 6.95
C LEU A 24 21.53 11.73 7.44
N MET A 25 20.61 12.24 6.64
CA MET A 25 19.20 12.31 6.96
C MET A 25 18.60 10.91 7.27
N ARG A 26 18.94 9.88 6.46
CA ARG A 26 18.48 8.51 6.72
C ARG A 26 19.00 7.93 8.03
N ARG A 27 20.25 8.22 8.40
CA ARG A 27 20.79 7.80 9.69
C ARG A 27 20.06 8.48 10.85
N GLU A 28 19.90 9.79 10.80
CA GLU A 28 19.17 10.55 11.82
C GLU A 28 17.71 10.08 11.93
N PHE A 29 17.06 9.72 10.80
CA PHE A 29 15.74 9.11 10.84
C PHE A 29 15.74 7.78 11.59
N LEU A 30 16.69 6.89 11.31
CA LEU A 30 16.80 5.61 12.03
C LEU A 30 17.04 5.79 13.51
N ASP A 31 17.89 6.74 13.88
CA ASP A 31 18.18 7.06 15.28
C ASP A 31 16.95 7.72 15.98
N ASP A 32 16.17 8.53 15.25
CA ASP A 32 14.99 9.20 15.82
C ASP A 32 13.84 8.22 16.10
N ILE A 33 13.56 7.28 15.18
CA ILE A 33 12.53 6.26 15.39
C ILE A 33 12.93 5.27 16.49
N GLU A 34 14.22 4.92 16.61
CA GLU A 34 14.75 4.11 17.72
C GLU A 34 14.59 4.83 19.07
N ASN A 35 15.03 6.09 19.14
CA ASN A 35 14.88 6.96 20.31
C ASN A 35 13.43 7.15 20.71
N PHE A 36 12.51 7.21 19.74
CA PHE A 36 11.08 7.29 20.01
C PHE A 36 10.60 6.08 20.83
N CYS A 37 10.99 4.88 20.43
CA CYS A 37 10.67 3.65 21.17
C CYS A 37 11.33 3.61 22.54
N GLU A 38 12.61 3.99 22.65
CA GLU A 38 13.38 3.95 23.90
C GLU A 38 12.88 4.93 24.96
N LYS A 39 12.37 6.09 24.56
CA LYS A 39 11.82 7.11 25.47
C LYS A 39 10.49 6.70 26.13
N GLY A 40 10.05 5.47 25.94
CA GLY A 40 8.83 4.95 26.56
C GLY A 40 7.54 5.34 25.84
N ASN A 41 7.62 5.86 24.62
CA ASN A 41 6.45 6.11 23.80
C ASN A 41 5.78 4.80 23.32
N GLY A 42 6.46 3.65 23.48
CA GLY A 42 6.04 2.33 23.02
C GLY A 42 6.56 1.99 21.62
N ASN A 43 6.35 0.76 21.20
CA ASN A 43 6.81 0.28 19.89
C ASN A 43 5.84 0.69 18.78
N PHE A 44 6.33 0.63 17.54
CA PHE A 44 5.48 0.64 16.36
C PHE A 44 4.88 -0.74 16.11
N ASP A 45 3.65 -0.78 15.60
CA ASP A 45 2.95 -2.01 15.23
C ASP A 45 3.03 -2.26 13.74
N HIS A 46 3.08 -1.18 12.93
CA HIS A 46 3.09 -1.29 11.47
C HIS A 46 3.94 -0.19 10.81
N LEU A 47 4.52 -0.53 9.65
CA LEU A 47 5.16 0.40 8.72
C LEU A 47 4.35 0.45 7.42
N LEU A 48 3.84 1.64 7.05
CA LEU A 48 3.16 1.89 5.79
C LEU A 48 4.05 2.71 4.86
N ILE A 49 4.27 2.23 3.63
CA ILE A 49 5.04 2.91 2.60
C ILE A 49 4.10 3.25 1.44
N CYS A 50 3.71 4.53 1.35
CA CYS A 50 2.67 5.00 0.45
C CYS A 50 3.19 5.33 -0.96
N GLY A 51 4.01 4.47 -1.54
CA GLY A 51 4.50 4.55 -2.93
C GLY A 51 5.75 5.37 -3.14
N ASP A 52 6.19 5.42 -4.41
CA ASP A 52 7.41 6.05 -4.89
C ASP A 52 8.66 5.58 -4.13
N ILE A 53 8.78 4.26 -4.01
CA ILE A 53 9.86 3.58 -3.32
C ILE A 53 11.15 3.66 -4.16
N ALA A 54 11.05 3.25 -5.42
CA ALA A 54 12.10 3.44 -6.42
C ALA A 54 11.97 4.81 -7.10
N PHE A 55 13.01 5.27 -7.79
CA PHE A 55 12.95 6.49 -8.59
C PHE A 55 12.47 6.25 -10.03
N SER A 56 12.74 5.07 -10.59
CA SER A 56 12.40 4.69 -11.97
C SER A 56 11.98 3.22 -12.11
N GLY A 57 11.63 2.57 -11.02
CA GLY A 57 11.15 1.18 -11.01
C GLY A 57 12.22 0.14 -11.34
N GLU A 58 13.51 0.45 -11.17
CA GLU A 58 14.61 -0.45 -11.50
C GLU A 58 14.93 -1.40 -10.35
N LYS A 59 15.32 -2.64 -10.67
CA LYS A 59 15.60 -3.71 -9.69
C LYS A 59 16.62 -3.31 -8.63
N GLU A 60 17.70 -2.65 -9.03
CA GLU A 60 18.79 -2.22 -8.14
C GLU A 60 18.29 -1.19 -7.11
N GLN A 61 17.31 -0.36 -7.49
CA GLN A 61 16.70 0.61 -6.60
C GLN A 61 15.90 -0.10 -5.51
N TYR A 62 15.12 -1.12 -5.86
CA TYR A 62 14.38 -1.94 -4.89
C TYR A 62 15.30 -2.74 -3.98
N THR A 63 16.42 -3.25 -4.49
CA THR A 63 17.40 -3.95 -3.64
C THR A 63 17.93 -3.06 -2.53
N LYS A 64 18.22 -1.79 -2.84
CA LYS A 64 18.68 -0.81 -1.85
C LYS A 64 17.55 -0.38 -0.91
N ALA A 65 16.35 -0.14 -1.46
CA ALA A 65 15.18 0.20 -0.66
C ALA A 65 14.86 -0.92 0.35
N GLN A 66 14.93 -2.17 -0.07
CA GLN A 66 14.72 -3.32 0.80
C GLN A 66 15.70 -3.36 1.97
N THR A 67 17.01 -3.13 1.72
CA THR A 67 18.00 -3.05 2.79
C THR A 67 17.64 -1.96 3.81
N TYR A 68 17.26 -0.78 3.33
CA TYR A 68 16.88 0.32 4.20
C TYR A 68 15.60 0.03 5.01
N ILE A 69 14.60 -0.61 4.40
CA ILE A 69 13.39 -1.04 5.12
C ILE A 69 13.73 -2.10 6.18
N GLU A 70 14.65 -3.00 5.89
CA GLU A 70 15.17 -3.98 6.86
C GLU A 70 15.88 -3.28 8.04
N ASP A 71 16.66 -2.22 7.78
CA ASP A 71 17.27 -1.40 8.83
C ASP A 71 16.20 -0.69 9.69
N ILE A 72 15.15 -0.12 9.08
CA ILE A 72 14.01 0.47 9.80
C ILE A 72 13.38 -0.61 10.70
N CYS A 73 13.03 -1.76 10.15
CA CYS A 73 12.41 -2.84 10.91
C CYS A 73 13.29 -3.31 12.09
N ALA A 74 14.60 -3.41 11.89
CA ALA A 74 15.53 -3.78 12.94
C ALA A 74 15.55 -2.76 14.08
N LYS A 75 15.56 -1.44 13.77
CA LYS A 75 15.57 -0.35 14.74
C LYS A 75 14.30 -0.31 15.61
N ILE A 76 13.15 -0.49 15.02
CA ILE A 76 11.86 -0.42 15.71
C ILE A 76 11.26 -1.79 16.06
N LYS A 77 12.02 -2.87 15.82
CA LYS A 77 11.68 -4.27 16.13
C LYS A 77 10.39 -4.77 15.43
N LEU A 78 10.11 -4.27 14.24
CA LEU A 78 9.03 -4.76 13.40
C LEU A 78 9.41 -6.04 12.65
N LYS A 79 8.43 -6.91 12.48
CA LYS A 79 8.54 -8.04 11.58
C LYS A 79 8.26 -7.60 10.14
N LYS A 80 8.80 -8.32 9.18
CA LYS A 80 8.54 -8.08 7.75
C LYS A 80 7.05 -8.17 7.38
N SER A 81 6.30 -9.00 8.10
CA SER A 81 4.83 -9.13 7.96
C SER A 81 4.03 -7.92 8.46
N GLU A 82 4.68 -6.98 9.14
CA GLU A 82 4.07 -5.75 9.64
C GLU A 82 4.38 -4.54 8.75
N VAL A 83 5.02 -4.79 7.58
CA VAL A 83 5.31 -3.79 6.54
C VAL A 83 4.32 -3.92 5.41
N TYR A 84 3.77 -2.79 4.96
CA TYR A 84 2.78 -2.72 3.90
C TYR A 84 3.20 -1.68 2.86
N VAL A 85 3.08 -2.03 1.59
CA VAL A 85 3.54 -1.18 0.49
C VAL A 85 2.48 -1.07 -0.61
N VAL A 86 2.40 0.09 -1.26
CA VAL A 86 1.65 0.31 -2.51
C VAL A 86 2.57 0.98 -3.54
N PRO A 87 2.33 0.82 -4.85
CA PRO A 87 3.17 1.47 -5.85
C PRO A 87 2.82 2.95 -6.03
N GLY A 88 3.84 3.76 -6.29
CA GLY A 88 3.70 5.11 -6.79
C GLY A 88 4.03 5.22 -8.29
N ASN A 89 4.01 6.44 -8.83
CA ASN A 89 4.27 6.66 -10.27
C ASN A 89 5.76 6.47 -10.63
N HIS A 90 6.66 6.60 -9.68
CA HIS A 90 8.09 6.32 -9.85
C HIS A 90 8.43 4.82 -9.76
N ASP A 91 7.54 4.00 -9.21
CA ASP A 91 7.70 2.54 -9.15
C ASP A 91 7.41 1.85 -10.50
N LYS A 92 7.13 2.63 -11.53
CA LYS A 92 6.80 2.20 -12.87
C LYS A 92 8.00 2.36 -13.82
N GLN A 93 8.46 1.26 -14.43
CA GLN A 93 9.45 1.30 -15.51
C GLN A 93 8.83 1.86 -16.79
N ARG A 94 8.96 3.16 -17.01
CA ARG A 94 8.28 3.88 -18.12
C ARG A 94 8.62 3.35 -19.50
N ASN A 95 9.84 2.84 -19.70
CA ASN A 95 10.32 2.32 -20.98
C ASN A 95 10.11 0.81 -21.16
N ALA A 96 9.56 0.11 -20.16
CA ALA A 96 9.32 -1.32 -20.26
C ALA A 96 8.13 -1.66 -21.17
N GLY A 97 8.16 -2.83 -21.83
CA GLY A 97 7.11 -3.31 -22.69
C GLY A 97 6.95 -2.51 -23.98
N LYS A 98 5.71 -2.12 -24.31
CA LYS A 98 5.34 -1.34 -25.49
C LYS A 98 4.89 0.07 -25.08
N PRO A 99 5.82 1.01 -24.77
CA PRO A 99 5.46 2.29 -24.13
C PRO A 99 4.52 3.16 -24.99
N VAL A 100 4.72 3.24 -26.31
CA VAL A 100 3.86 4.05 -27.19
C VAL A 100 2.41 3.55 -27.16
N LEU A 101 2.22 2.24 -27.29
CA LEU A 101 0.89 1.63 -27.26
C LEU A 101 0.24 1.79 -25.86
N ARG A 102 1.02 1.60 -24.81
CA ARG A 102 0.55 1.82 -23.44
C ARG A 102 0.06 3.25 -23.22
N ASN A 103 0.81 4.26 -23.66
CA ASN A 103 0.41 5.66 -23.52
C ASN A 103 -0.90 5.97 -24.27
N LEU A 104 -1.13 5.36 -25.45
CA LEU A 104 -2.41 5.48 -26.15
C LEU A 104 -3.56 4.88 -25.36
N ILE A 105 -3.36 3.70 -24.76
CA ILE A 105 -4.36 3.04 -23.91
C ILE A 105 -4.64 3.90 -22.66
N GLN A 106 -3.61 4.41 -22.00
CA GLN A 106 -3.74 5.26 -20.82
C GLN A 106 -4.50 6.55 -21.12
N SER A 107 -4.21 7.20 -22.27
CA SER A 107 -4.95 8.38 -22.72
C SER A 107 -6.43 8.09 -22.93
N GLY A 108 -6.77 6.91 -23.46
CA GLY A 108 -8.17 6.46 -23.60
C GLY A 108 -8.84 6.22 -22.23
N LEU A 109 -8.14 5.60 -21.30
CA LEU A 109 -8.63 5.34 -19.95
C LEU A 109 -8.78 6.63 -19.11
N ALA A 110 -8.06 7.68 -19.43
CA ALA A 110 -8.22 9.00 -18.79
C ALA A 110 -9.50 9.72 -19.21
N CYS A 111 -10.23 9.23 -20.20
CA CYS A 111 -11.50 9.78 -20.65
C CYS A 111 -12.65 9.34 -19.73
N GLU A 112 -13.18 10.25 -18.93
CA GLU A 112 -14.15 9.95 -17.86
C GLU A 112 -15.43 9.23 -18.33
N SER A 113 -15.84 9.40 -19.58
CA SER A 113 -17.12 8.86 -20.09
C SER A 113 -17.10 7.39 -20.45
N ALA A 114 -15.92 6.79 -20.67
CA ALA A 114 -15.81 5.43 -21.21
C ALA A 114 -14.70 4.58 -20.58
N ASN A 115 -14.09 5.05 -19.50
CA ASN A 115 -12.89 4.43 -18.94
C ASN A 115 -13.11 3.00 -18.41
N ASP A 116 -14.19 2.75 -17.67
CA ASP A 116 -14.51 1.41 -17.17
C ASP A 116 -14.82 0.44 -18.31
N GLU A 117 -15.64 0.88 -19.29
CA GLU A 117 -16.00 0.07 -20.46
C GLU A 117 -14.77 -0.28 -21.29
N MET A 118 -13.89 0.68 -21.53
CA MET A 118 -12.62 0.45 -22.23
C MET A 118 -11.72 -0.51 -21.44
N PHE A 119 -11.60 -0.36 -20.14
CA PHE A 119 -10.79 -1.23 -19.29
C PHE A 119 -11.28 -2.67 -19.34
N TYR A 120 -12.59 -2.89 -19.17
CA TYR A 120 -13.20 -4.21 -19.29
C TYR A 120 -13.12 -4.79 -20.71
N GLY A 121 -13.22 -3.93 -21.72
CA GLY A 121 -13.05 -4.34 -23.12
C GLY A 121 -11.63 -4.87 -23.39
N LEU A 122 -10.61 -4.19 -22.90
CA LEU A 122 -9.22 -4.65 -22.98
C LEU A 122 -9.03 -5.98 -22.22
N MET A 123 -9.52 -6.05 -20.99
CA MET A 123 -9.40 -7.25 -20.15
C MET A 123 -10.01 -8.50 -20.83
N LYS A 124 -11.16 -8.37 -21.45
CA LYS A 124 -11.89 -9.49 -22.07
C LYS A 124 -11.48 -9.78 -23.51
N GLY A 125 -11.13 -8.76 -24.28
CA GLY A 125 -10.95 -8.86 -25.73
C GLY A 125 -9.51 -8.68 -26.21
N ASP A 126 -8.64 -8.06 -25.44
CA ASP A 126 -7.25 -7.75 -25.84
C ASP A 126 -6.29 -7.90 -24.64
N ILE A 127 -6.11 -9.12 -24.21
CA ILE A 127 -5.30 -9.47 -23.05
C ILE A 127 -3.83 -9.04 -23.18
N GLU A 128 -3.28 -9.01 -24.40
CA GLU A 128 -1.88 -8.59 -24.61
C GLU A 128 -1.71 -7.09 -24.31
N ASN A 129 -2.62 -6.26 -24.80
CA ASN A 129 -2.61 -4.83 -24.51
C ASN A 129 -2.97 -4.54 -23.06
N PHE A 130 -3.86 -5.32 -22.48
CA PHE A 130 -4.17 -5.23 -21.05
C PHE A 130 -2.94 -5.50 -20.19
N ARG A 131 -2.21 -6.59 -20.44
CA ARG A 131 -0.94 -6.91 -19.77
C ARG A 131 0.11 -5.80 -19.88
N ASN A 132 0.13 -5.09 -21.02
CA ASN A 132 1.06 -3.99 -21.24
C ASN A 132 0.87 -2.83 -20.26
N LEU A 133 -0.29 -2.69 -19.62
CA LEU A 133 -0.52 -1.71 -18.53
C LEU A 133 0.25 -2.09 -17.25
N PHE A 134 0.32 -3.39 -16.94
CA PHE A 134 0.91 -3.91 -15.71
C PHE A 134 2.40 -4.24 -15.83
N PHE A 135 2.86 -4.52 -17.04
CA PHE A 135 4.24 -4.93 -17.30
C PHE A 135 5.31 -4.00 -16.69
N PRO A 136 5.12 -2.66 -16.66
CA PRO A 136 6.06 -1.74 -16.03
C PRO A 136 6.26 -1.91 -14.52
N PHE A 137 5.35 -2.60 -13.85
CA PHE A 137 5.42 -2.86 -12.41
C PHE A 137 6.07 -4.20 -12.04
N LYS A 138 6.72 -4.89 -13.00
CA LYS A 138 7.31 -6.20 -12.76
C LYS A 138 8.28 -6.21 -11.58
N GLU A 139 9.22 -5.28 -11.53
CA GLU A 139 10.22 -5.22 -10.45
C GLU A 139 9.61 -4.76 -9.12
N TYR A 140 8.62 -3.84 -9.16
CA TYR A 140 7.81 -3.50 -7.99
C TYR A 140 7.08 -4.74 -7.44
N ARG A 141 6.45 -5.54 -8.30
CA ARG A 141 5.73 -6.74 -7.89
C ARG A 141 6.66 -7.74 -7.18
N ASP A 142 7.86 -7.98 -7.76
CA ASP A 142 8.83 -8.89 -7.15
C ASP A 142 9.30 -8.39 -5.78
N PHE A 143 9.45 -7.06 -5.62
CA PHE A 143 9.73 -6.42 -4.34
C PHE A 143 8.55 -6.52 -3.36
N SER A 144 7.36 -6.13 -3.77
CA SER A 144 6.16 -6.09 -2.91
C SER A 144 5.71 -7.46 -2.44
N ALA A 145 6.02 -8.51 -3.21
CA ALA A 145 5.78 -9.90 -2.82
C ALA A 145 6.50 -10.28 -1.52
N SER A 146 7.67 -9.67 -1.25
CA SER A 146 8.39 -9.88 0.01
C SER A 146 7.61 -9.41 1.24
N TYR A 147 6.64 -8.53 1.04
CA TYR A 147 5.77 -7.95 2.08
C TYR A 147 4.31 -8.42 1.96
N ASP A 148 4.04 -9.38 1.08
CA ASP A 148 2.68 -9.86 0.78
C ASP A 148 1.70 -8.74 0.34
N SER A 149 2.21 -7.77 -0.40
CA SER A 149 1.48 -6.58 -0.84
C SER A 149 1.37 -6.53 -2.37
N VAL A 150 0.97 -7.65 -2.98
CA VAL A 150 0.82 -7.78 -4.43
C VAL A 150 -0.65 -7.72 -4.80
N GLU A 151 -0.99 -6.85 -5.74
CA GLU A 151 -2.33 -6.80 -6.31
C GLU A 151 -2.57 -8.03 -7.19
N MET A 152 -3.63 -8.76 -6.91
CA MET A 152 -3.94 -10.05 -7.55
C MET A 152 -4.10 -9.94 -9.07
N MET A 153 -4.73 -8.86 -9.54
CA MET A 153 -4.91 -8.60 -10.98
C MET A 153 -3.58 -8.45 -11.71
N MET A 154 -2.58 -7.84 -11.05
CA MET A 154 -1.25 -7.62 -11.59
C MET A 154 -0.58 -8.93 -12.00
N ASP A 155 -0.61 -9.93 -11.13
CA ASP A 155 -0.04 -11.23 -11.39
C ASP A 155 -0.67 -11.93 -12.58
N LYS A 156 -2.00 -11.95 -12.60
CA LYS A 156 -2.74 -12.62 -13.68
C LYS A 156 -2.52 -11.97 -15.03
N CYS A 157 -2.50 -10.63 -15.08
CA CYS A 157 -2.28 -9.91 -16.31
C CYS A 157 -0.87 -10.08 -16.88
N ILE A 158 0.14 -10.27 -16.04
CA ILE A 158 1.52 -10.37 -16.51
C ILE A 158 1.87 -11.80 -16.93
N GLU A 159 1.40 -12.81 -16.21
CA GLU A 159 1.94 -14.17 -16.29
C GLU A 159 0.93 -15.23 -16.78
N CYS A 160 -0.37 -15.02 -16.59
CA CYS A 160 -1.39 -15.97 -17.02
C CYS A 160 -1.92 -15.69 -18.42
N LYS A 161 -2.35 -16.75 -19.11
CA LYS A 161 -2.97 -16.64 -20.43
C LYS A 161 -4.43 -16.23 -20.38
N GLU A 162 -5.07 -16.45 -19.24
CA GLU A 162 -6.51 -16.19 -19.05
C GLU A 162 -6.71 -15.42 -17.74
N ILE A 163 -7.63 -14.45 -17.77
CA ILE A 163 -8.13 -13.72 -16.61
C ILE A 163 -9.55 -14.19 -16.37
N ASN A 164 -9.82 -14.74 -15.22
CA ASN A 164 -11.18 -15.09 -14.81
C ASN A 164 -11.89 -13.88 -14.22
N ALA A 165 -13.20 -13.78 -14.44
CA ALA A 165 -14.01 -12.66 -13.96
C ALA A 165 -14.03 -12.53 -12.42
N ASP A 166 -13.78 -13.63 -11.70
CA ASP A 166 -13.77 -13.67 -10.23
C ASP A 166 -12.45 -13.18 -9.61
N ASP A 167 -11.50 -12.75 -10.45
CA ASP A 167 -10.15 -12.36 -10.03
C ASP A 167 -9.88 -10.86 -10.17
N ASP A 168 -10.91 -10.06 -10.15
CA ASP A 168 -10.96 -8.66 -10.60
C ASP A 168 -10.45 -7.62 -9.60
N HIS A 169 -9.33 -7.87 -8.92
CA HIS A 169 -8.82 -6.95 -7.91
C HIS A 169 -7.50 -6.29 -8.32
N THR A 170 -7.48 -4.95 -8.34
CA THR A 170 -6.28 -4.10 -8.43
C THR A 170 -5.88 -3.59 -7.06
N TYR A 171 -6.22 -4.30 -6.03
CA TYR A 171 -5.89 -4.00 -4.65
C TYR A 171 -5.58 -5.29 -3.86
N TRP A 172 -4.98 -5.10 -2.71
CA TRP A 172 -4.81 -6.13 -1.70
C TRP A 172 -5.50 -5.72 -0.39
N GLU A 173 -5.86 -6.71 0.40
CA GLU A 173 -6.43 -6.54 1.75
C GLU A 173 -5.62 -7.34 2.76
N SER A 174 -5.48 -6.80 3.96
CA SER A 174 -4.84 -7.47 5.09
C SER A 174 -5.52 -7.09 6.40
N ILE A 175 -5.68 -8.05 7.30
CA ILE A 175 -6.08 -7.79 8.68
C ILE A 175 -4.81 -7.40 9.45
N ILE A 176 -4.77 -6.17 9.95
CA ILE A 176 -3.62 -5.64 10.69
C ILE A 176 -3.77 -5.78 12.21
N SER A 177 -4.98 -6.02 12.69
CA SER A 177 -5.25 -6.40 14.08
C SER A 177 -6.54 -7.22 14.15
N ASP A 178 -6.48 -8.36 14.83
CA ASP A 178 -7.65 -9.21 15.07
C ASP A 178 -8.47 -8.75 16.29
N ASP A 179 -7.84 -8.03 17.22
CA ASP A 179 -8.51 -7.49 18.41
C ASP A 179 -7.90 -6.14 18.81
N PHE A 180 -8.54 -5.08 18.35
CA PHE A 180 -8.24 -3.72 18.71
C PHE A 180 -9.42 -3.14 19.53
N ASP A 181 -9.39 -3.35 20.84
CA ASP A 181 -10.49 -2.99 21.76
C ASP A 181 -11.84 -3.60 21.33
N GLY A 182 -11.81 -4.83 20.81
CA GLY A 182 -12.94 -5.58 20.29
C GLY A 182 -13.27 -5.32 18.82
N TYR A 183 -12.43 -4.61 18.10
CA TYR A 183 -12.54 -4.38 16.64
C TYR A 183 -11.49 -5.18 15.88
N GLN A 184 -11.86 -5.72 14.72
CA GLN A 184 -10.91 -6.17 13.74
C GLN A 184 -10.54 -4.99 12.82
N VAL A 185 -9.26 -4.79 12.56
CA VAL A 185 -8.78 -3.68 11.73
C VAL A 185 -8.27 -4.19 10.40
N HIS A 186 -8.89 -3.72 9.32
CA HIS A 186 -8.58 -4.06 7.94
C HIS A 186 -7.79 -2.93 7.27
N LEU A 187 -6.76 -3.29 6.52
CA LEU A 187 -5.97 -2.38 5.68
C LEU A 187 -6.08 -2.81 4.22
N TYR A 188 -6.46 -1.86 3.37
CA TYR A 188 -6.55 -2.02 1.93
C TYR A 188 -5.46 -1.20 1.24
N GLY A 189 -4.69 -1.81 0.34
CA GLY A 189 -3.72 -1.10 -0.50
C GLY A 189 -4.17 -1.06 -1.95
N PHE A 190 -4.18 0.13 -2.58
CA PHE A 190 -4.65 0.32 -3.95
C PHE A 190 -3.51 0.77 -4.87
N ASN A 191 -3.45 0.16 -6.07
CA ASN A 191 -2.58 0.63 -7.14
C ASN A 191 -3.25 1.78 -7.90
N THR A 192 -2.90 3.00 -7.55
CA THR A 192 -3.36 4.22 -8.22
C THR A 192 -2.46 4.66 -9.38
N SER A 193 -1.35 3.95 -9.62
CA SER A 193 -0.31 4.33 -10.59
C SER A 193 -0.43 3.60 -11.92
N LEU A 194 -1.47 2.76 -12.10
CA LEU A 194 -1.64 1.92 -13.28
C LEU A 194 -1.60 2.72 -14.59
N THR A 195 -2.27 3.86 -14.61
CA THR A 195 -2.41 4.70 -15.82
C THR A 195 -1.59 5.99 -15.75
N CYS A 196 -0.72 6.16 -14.75
CA CYS A 196 0.15 7.33 -14.66
C CYS A 196 1.17 7.39 -15.80
N ASP A 197 1.56 8.60 -16.19
CA ASP A 197 2.62 8.86 -17.15
C ASP A 197 3.55 9.99 -16.68
N GLN A 198 4.47 10.43 -17.55
CA GLN A 198 5.47 11.45 -17.21
C GLN A 198 4.91 12.88 -17.10
N ASN A 199 3.65 13.09 -17.56
CA ASN A 199 3.03 14.40 -17.66
C ASN A 199 1.97 14.63 -16.57
N ASP A 200 1.71 13.64 -15.71
CA ASP A 200 0.62 13.70 -14.72
C ASP A 200 0.72 14.91 -13.79
N TRP A 201 1.95 15.29 -13.41
CA TRP A 201 2.21 16.46 -12.57
C TRP A 201 1.98 17.78 -13.30
N ASP A 202 2.57 17.93 -14.51
CA ASP A 202 2.49 19.16 -15.29
C ASP A 202 1.06 19.42 -15.77
N ASP A 203 0.35 18.37 -16.15
CA ASP A 203 -1.05 18.44 -16.60
C ASP A 203 -1.99 18.86 -15.48
N TRP A 204 -1.74 18.42 -14.26
CA TRP A 204 -2.50 18.83 -13.09
C TRP A 204 -2.29 20.32 -12.76
N GLU A 205 -1.05 20.80 -12.68
CA GLU A 205 -0.75 22.19 -12.34
C GLU A 205 -1.14 23.17 -13.46
N SER A 206 -0.92 22.79 -14.71
CA SER A 206 -1.18 23.66 -15.87
C SER A 206 -2.65 23.75 -16.27
N LYS A 207 -3.52 22.90 -15.75
CA LYS A 207 -4.94 22.74 -16.18
C LYS A 207 -5.12 22.53 -17.70
N LYS A 208 -4.04 22.13 -18.40
CA LYS A 208 -4.05 21.84 -19.82
C LYS A 208 -4.30 20.36 -20.03
N ASN A 209 -5.48 19.99 -20.49
CA ASN A 209 -5.84 18.63 -20.96
C ASN A 209 -5.38 17.51 -20.05
N GLY A 210 -5.60 17.64 -18.71
CA GLY A 210 -5.04 16.77 -17.72
C GLY A 210 -5.29 15.29 -18.01
N HIS A 211 -4.23 14.55 -18.27
CA HIS A 211 -4.25 13.11 -18.20
C HIS A 211 -4.49 12.72 -16.75
N LYS A 212 -5.74 12.58 -16.39
CA LYS A 212 -6.07 12.07 -15.07
C LYS A 212 -5.86 10.57 -15.04
N MET A 213 -5.31 10.09 -13.94
CA MET A 213 -5.18 8.66 -13.70
C MET A 213 -6.56 8.02 -13.53
N PHE A 214 -6.60 6.69 -13.59
CA PHE A 214 -7.84 5.94 -13.50
C PHE A 214 -7.68 4.77 -12.53
N LEU A 215 -8.61 4.61 -11.61
CA LEU A 215 -8.77 3.41 -10.80
C LEU A 215 -10.04 2.69 -11.27
N PRO A 216 -9.96 1.43 -11.75
CA PRO A 216 -11.11 0.73 -12.28
C PRO A 216 -12.17 0.49 -11.21
N LYS A 217 -13.43 0.51 -11.63
CA LYS A 217 -14.60 0.46 -10.75
C LYS A 217 -14.61 -0.78 -9.85
N PHE A 218 -14.18 -1.94 -10.34
CA PHE A 218 -14.15 -3.15 -9.54
C PHE A 218 -13.17 -3.08 -8.36
N ALA A 219 -12.13 -2.23 -8.42
CA ALA A 219 -11.24 -2.02 -7.28
C ALA A 219 -11.94 -1.40 -6.07
N TYR A 220 -13.10 -0.77 -6.25
CA TYR A 220 -13.81 -0.10 -5.18
C TYR A 220 -15.34 -0.36 -5.13
N ASN A 221 -15.91 -1.00 -6.15
CA ASN A 221 -17.36 -1.26 -6.19
C ASN A 221 -17.78 -2.43 -5.31
N ASP A 222 -16.90 -3.38 -5.11
CA ASP A 222 -17.18 -4.61 -4.35
C ASP A 222 -16.72 -4.51 -2.89
N LEU A 223 -16.30 -3.32 -2.45
CA LEU A 223 -16.03 -3.04 -1.05
C LEU A 223 -17.31 -3.22 -0.23
N HIS A 224 -17.31 -4.18 0.67
CA HIS A 224 -18.43 -4.45 1.56
C HIS A 224 -17.96 -4.55 3.00
N LYS A 225 -18.73 -3.96 3.90
CA LYS A 225 -18.45 -4.05 5.34
C LYS A 225 -18.93 -5.39 5.88
N GLU A 226 -18.05 -6.07 6.58
CA GLU A 226 -18.39 -7.31 7.26
C GLU A 226 -19.31 -7.07 8.47
N LYS A 227 -20.00 -8.14 8.91
CA LYS A 227 -20.77 -8.09 10.16
C LYS A 227 -19.83 -8.08 11.35
N GLY A 228 -20.12 -7.24 12.32
CA GLY A 228 -19.34 -7.17 13.56
C GLY A 228 -18.71 -5.80 13.79
N LYS A 229 -17.69 -5.80 14.59
CA LYS A 229 -16.93 -4.61 14.93
C LYS A 229 -15.68 -4.56 14.05
N HIS A 230 -15.71 -3.75 12.99
CA HIS A 230 -14.64 -3.63 12.03
C HIS A 230 -14.26 -2.16 11.82
N ILE A 231 -12.98 -1.91 11.62
CA ILE A 231 -12.40 -0.65 11.19
C ILE A 231 -11.71 -0.88 9.86
N TYR A 232 -11.98 -0.03 8.90
CA TYR A 232 -11.43 -0.12 7.55
C TYR A 232 -10.51 1.05 7.28
N ILE A 233 -9.28 0.74 6.87
CA ILE A 233 -8.24 1.71 6.55
C ILE A 233 -7.78 1.48 5.11
N SER A 234 -7.54 2.54 4.35
CA SER A 234 -6.93 2.43 3.03
C SER A 234 -5.57 3.10 2.96
N MET A 235 -4.72 2.59 2.06
CA MET A 235 -3.50 3.24 1.65
C MET A 235 -3.36 3.24 0.14
N MET A 236 -2.88 4.35 -0.42
CA MET A 236 -2.63 4.53 -1.83
C MET A 236 -1.63 5.66 -2.05
N HIS A 237 -1.03 5.71 -3.23
CA HIS A 237 -0.07 6.78 -3.52
C HIS A 237 -0.77 8.08 -3.89
N HIS A 238 -1.59 8.08 -4.94
CA HIS A 238 -2.21 9.28 -5.45
C HIS A 238 -3.53 9.62 -4.74
N PRO A 239 -3.72 10.87 -4.30
CA PRO A 239 -5.02 11.37 -3.88
C PRO A 239 -6.09 11.27 -4.98
N THR A 240 -7.33 11.05 -4.59
CA THR A 240 -8.47 10.86 -5.51
C THR A 240 -8.67 12.01 -6.50
N LYS A 241 -8.29 13.23 -6.13
CA LYS A 241 -8.35 14.42 -7.00
C LYS A 241 -7.55 14.29 -8.31
N TYR A 242 -6.54 13.41 -8.35
CA TYR A 242 -5.74 13.14 -9.54
C TYR A 242 -6.37 12.08 -10.46
N MET A 243 -7.49 11.49 -10.08
CA MET A 243 -8.19 10.46 -10.84
C MET A 243 -9.28 11.05 -11.73
N ALA A 244 -9.45 10.51 -12.94
CA ALA A 244 -10.57 10.88 -13.84
C ALA A 244 -11.94 10.58 -13.20
N ASN A 245 -12.02 9.48 -12.45
CA ASN A 245 -13.21 9.07 -11.69
C ASN A 245 -13.13 9.42 -10.19
N GLY A 246 -12.27 10.38 -9.81
CA GLY A 246 -11.93 10.69 -8.43
C GLY A 246 -13.11 11.01 -7.53
N ASN A 247 -14.07 11.79 -8.02
CA ASN A 247 -15.27 12.12 -7.24
C ASN A 247 -16.13 10.89 -6.90
N LYS A 248 -16.15 9.87 -7.78
CA LYS A 248 -16.87 8.62 -7.52
C LYS A 248 -16.13 7.80 -6.48
N ILE A 249 -14.79 7.67 -6.65
CA ILE A 249 -13.93 6.95 -5.71
C ILE A 249 -14.02 7.58 -4.32
N GLU A 250 -13.84 8.88 -4.22
CA GLU A 250 -13.90 9.62 -2.95
C GLU A 250 -15.20 9.36 -2.21
N LYS A 251 -16.33 9.44 -2.92
CA LYS A 251 -17.65 9.18 -2.33
C LYS A 251 -17.81 7.77 -1.80
N GLU A 252 -17.30 6.76 -2.49
CA GLU A 252 -17.38 5.37 -2.02
C GLU A 252 -16.36 5.11 -0.89
N PHE A 253 -15.15 5.68 -0.99
CA PHE A 253 -14.13 5.55 0.04
C PHE A 253 -14.53 6.23 1.36
N ASP A 254 -15.14 7.42 1.31
CA ASP A 254 -15.62 8.13 2.51
C ASP A 254 -16.73 7.37 3.25
N LYS A 255 -17.50 6.56 2.54
CA LYS A 255 -18.51 5.69 3.16
C LYS A 255 -17.92 4.42 3.78
N PHE A 256 -16.78 3.96 3.25
CA PHE A 256 -16.21 2.66 3.60
C PHE A 256 -15.09 2.78 4.63
N PHE A 257 -14.11 3.66 4.39
CA PHE A 257 -12.90 3.79 5.20
C PHE A 257 -13.03 4.89 6.26
N GLN A 258 -12.61 4.59 7.48
CA GLN A 258 -12.48 5.58 8.57
C GLN A 258 -11.18 6.37 8.47
N LEU A 259 -10.13 5.77 7.87
CA LEU A 259 -8.83 6.40 7.71
C LEU A 259 -8.25 6.06 6.33
N GLN A 260 -7.69 7.06 5.65
CA GLN A 260 -7.12 6.92 4.32
C GLN A 260 -5.73 7.54 4.29
N PHE A 261 -4.71 6.75 3.89
CA PHE A 261 -3.33 7.18 3.77
C PHE A 261 -2.94 7.44 2.32
N TYR A 262 -2.23 8.55 2.09
CA TYR A 262 -1.78 9.00 0.78
C TYR A 262 -0.29 9.38 0.78
N GLY A 263 0.37 9.26 -0.39
CA GLY A 263 1.69 9.81 -0.71
C GLY A 263 1.59 10.95 -1.73
N HIS A 264 2.59 11.03 -2.64
CA HIS A 264 2.64 11.85 -3.86
C HIS A 264 2.74 13.37 -3.68
N VAL A 265 2.07 13.96 -2.72
CA VAL A 265 1.98 15.43 -2.60
C VAL A 265 3.21 16.07 -1.99
N HIS A 266 4.15 15.28 -1.47
CA HIS A 266 5.40 15.70 -0.82
C HIS A 266 5.22 16.67 0.38
N VAL A 267 3.99 16.88 0.82
CA VAL A 267 3.67 17.75 1.97
C VAL A 267 2.81 16.94 2.93
N SER A 268 3.26 16.82 4.17
CA SER A 268 2.45 16.19 5.20
C SER A 268 1.28 17.09 5.60
N ASP A 269 0.08 16.53 5.58
CA ASP A 269 -1.15 17.18 6.04
C ASP A 269 -2.17 16.13 6.45
N ALA A 270 -3.21 16.55 7.18
CA ALA A 270 -4.37 15.72 7.44
C ALA A 270 -5.65 16.55 7.46
N SER A 271 -6.72 15.94 6.98
CA SER A 271 -8.05 16.56 6.95
C SER A 271 -9.13 15.53 7.22
N GLN A 272 -10.19 15.97 7.88
CA GLN A 272 -11.41 15.20 8.06
C GLN A 272 -12.44 15.64 7.03
N ASN A 273 -13.26 14.72 6.50
CA ASN A 273 -14.33 15.09 5.57
C ASN A 273 -15.47 15.84 6.30
N ALA A 274 -16.38 16.46 5.52
CA ALA A 274 -17.45 17.30 6.07
C ALA A 274 -18.39 16.55 7.03
N ASP A 275 -18.56 15.24 6.83
CA ASP A 275 -19.45 14.40 7.65
C ASP A 275 -18.73 13.78 8.86
N ASN A 276 -17.47 14.10 9.07
CA ASN A 276 -16.60 13.53 10.11
C ASN A 276 -16.52 11.98 10.11
N SER A 277 -16.78 11.36 8.97
CA SER A 277 -16.82 9.90 8.80
C SER A 277 -15.49 9.29 8.38
N THR A 278 -14.55 10.11 7.89
CA THR A 278 -13.22 9.66 7.46
C THR A 278 -12.16 10.75 7.66
N VAL A 279 -10.94 10.31 7.94
CA VAL A 279 -9.74 11.17 7.98
C VAL A 279 -8.81 10.79 6.86
N ARG A 280 -8.26 11.77 6.16
CA ARG A 280 -7.24 11.61 5.12
C ARG A 280 -5.92 12.12 5.64
N VAL A 281 -4.90 11.27 5.63
CA VAL A 281 -3.54 11.59 6.06
C VAL A 281 -2.61 11.54 4.86
N PHE A 282 -1.96 12.64 4.56
CA PHE A 282 -0.98 12.76 3.49
C PHE A 282 0.43 12.67 4.06
N SER A 283 1.26 11.83 3.47
CA SER A 283 2.69 11.80 3.81
C SER A 283 3.43 12.88 3.03
N GLY A 284 4.40 13.52 3.69
CA GLY A 284 5.44 14.22 2.96
C GLY A 284 6.43 13.24 2.34
N ALA A 285 7.33 13.74 1.50
CA ALA A 285 8.38 12.92 0.90
C ALA A 285 9.49 12.65 1.91
N MET A 286 9.93 11.39 1.99
CA MET A 286 11.10 11.04 2.78
C MET A 286 12.40 11.54 2.16
N GLN A 287 12.48 11.53 0.82
CA GLN A 287 13.63 12.04 0.06
C GLN A 287 13.15 12.88 -1.13
N PRO A 288 12.66 14.10 -0.88
CA PRO A 288 12.20 14.98 -1.96
C PRO A 288 13.36 15.39 -2.86
N PRO A 289 13.27 15.26 -4.20
CA PRO A 289 14.36 15.57 -5.10
C PRO A 289 14.89 17.00 -4.94
N GLY A 290 16.21 17.15 -4.69
CA GLY A 290 16.89 18.43 -4.60
C GLY A 290 16.51 19.32 -3.41
N ALA A 291 16.00 18.77 -2.33
CA ALA A 291 15.53 19.51 -1.17
C ALA A 291 16.63 19.88 -0.17
N LEU A 292 17.65 19.03 -0.01
CA LEU A 292 18.69 19.26 0.99
C LEU A 292 19.58 20.48 0.65
N GLY A 293 19.89 21.27 1.68
CA GLY A 293 20.75 22.44 1.57
C GLY A 293 20.12 23.68 0.91
N LYS A 294 18.81 23.70 0.70
CA LYS A 294 18.08 24.86 0.19
C LYS A 294 17.19 25.46 1.29
N ASN A 295 17.57 26.66 1.78
CA ASN A 295 16.85 27.34 2.87
C ASN A 295 15.37 27.65 2.59
N ASP A 296 14.92 27.56 1.34
CA ASP A 296 13.53 27.84 0.90
C ASP A 296 12.86 26.61 0.28
N CYS A 297 13.22 25.39 0.70
CA CYS A 297 12.62 24.20 0.14
C CYS A 297 11.18 24.01 0.63
N LYS A 298 10.22 24.12 -0.26
CA LYS A 298 8.81 23.79 0.00
C LYS A 298 8.63 22.34 0.44
N TYR A 299 9.54 21.46 0.04
CA TYR A 299 9.49 20.03 0.29
C TYR A 299 10.70 19.61 1.14
N CYS A 300 10.56 19.59 2.45
CA CYS A 300 11.57 19.04 3.36
C CYS A 300 11.32 17.55 3.59
N PRO A 301 12.34 16.73 3.89
CA PRO A 301 12.13 15.35 4.36
C PRO A 301 11.17 15.30 5.54
N VAL A 302 10.19 14.39 5.46
CA VAL A 302 9.10 14.28 6.46
C VAL A 302 8.72 12.81 6.63
N PHE A 303 8.40 12.44 7.87
CA PHE A 303 7.69 11.19 8.16
C PHE A 303 6.57 11.43 9.19
N ASN A 304 5.59 10.55 9.20
CA ASN A 304 4.45 10.64 10.09
C ASN A 304 4.43 9.49 11.08
N ILE A 305 4.02 9.79 12.33
CA ILE A 305 3.63 8.80 13.33
C ILE A 305 2.13 8.96 13.55
N VAL A 306 1.37 7.87 13.34
CA VAL A 306 -0.07 7.87 13.54
C VAL A 306 -0.42 6.89 14.65
N GLU A 307 -1.07 7.41 15.68
CA GLU A 307 -1.53 6.63 16.84
C GLU A 307 -3.05 6.48 16.77
N LEU A 308 -3.54 5.26 16.87
CA LEU A 308 -4.96 4.92 16.84
C LEU A 308 -5.39 4.40 18.22
N SER A 309 -6.53 4.86 18.71
CA SER A 309 -7.17 4.34 19.92
C SER A 309 -8.70 4.40 19.80
N ILE A 310 -9.39 3.65 20.64
CA ILE A 310 -10.86 3.67 20.69
C ILE A 310 -11.31 4.50 21.88
N ASN A 311 -12.09 5.54 21.61
CA ASN A 311 -12.71 6.38 22.62
C ASN A 311 -14.20 6.00 22.74
N LYS A 312 -14.66 5.67 23.96
CA LYS A 312 -16.05 5.34 24.25
C LYS A 312 -16.69 6.49 25.04
N GLN A 313 -17.78 7.03 24.51
CA GLN A 313 -18.56 8.07 25.20
C GLN A 313 -19.61 7.48 26.13
N LEU A 314 -20.09 8.29 27.07
CA LEU A 314 -21.11 7.91 28.05
C LEU A 314 -22.46 7.52 27.43
N ASP A 315 -22.75 8.01 26.23
CA ASP A 315 -23.96 7.68 25.46
C ASP A 315 -23.84 6.36 24.67
N GLY A 316 -22.70 5.66 24.81
CA GLY A 316 -22.43 4.37 24.15
C GLY A 316 -21.86 4.50 22.75
N LYS A 317 -21.63 5.70 22.23
CA LYS A 317 -20.94 5.90 20.95
C LYS A 317 -19.45 5.56 21.09
N GLU A 318 -18.91 4.92 20.07
CA GLU A 318 -17.51 4.57 19.97
C GLU A 318 -16.86 5.35 18.82
N PHE A 319 -15.67 5.89 19.04
CA PHE A 319 -14.93 6.70 18.08
C PHE A 319 -13.53 6.12 17.87
N LEU A 320 -13.10 6.07 16.61
CA LEU A 320 -11.69 5.92 16.29
C LEU A 320 -10.99 7.27 16.51
N HIS A 321 -10.19 7.34 17.54
CA HIS A 321 -9.32 8.49 17.81
C HIS A 321 -8.03 8.32 17.04
N ILE A 322 -7.68 9.33 16.22
CA ILE A 322 -6.53 9.35 15.33
C ILE A 322 -5.66 10.53 15.73
N LYS A 323 -4.43 10.25 16.14
CA LYS A 323 -3.44 11.28 16.46
C LYS A 323 -2.30 11.20 15.46
N LEU A 324 -2.12 12.27 14.69
CA LEU A 324 -1.01 12.45 13.74
C LEU A 324 0.08 13.31 14.39
N ARG A 325 1.30 12.79 14.39
CA ARG A 325 2.53 13.55 14.64
C ARG A 325 3.34 13.63 13.37
N VAL A 326 3.73 14.83 12.97
CA VAL A 326 4.55 15.11 11.79
C VAL A 326 5.95 15.43 12.24
N ASN A 327 6.94 14.69 11.76
CA ASN A 327 8.35 14.91 12.04
C ASN A 327 9.03 15.42 10.77
N ARG A 328 9.57 16.63 10.81
CA ARG A 328 10.15 17.36 9.69
C ARG A 328 11.64 17.54 9.86
N TRP A 329 12.39 17.30 8.80
CA TRP A 329 13.83 17.57 8.77
C TRP A 329 14.13 19.06 8.91
N ASN A 330 15.06 19.39 9.80
CA ASN A 330 15.59 20.73 10.00
C ASN A 330 17.06 20.77 9.55
N ASP A 331 17.35 21.44 8.43
CA ASP A 331 18.71 21.55 7.89
C ASP A 331 19.67 22.29 8.81
N ALA A 332 19.18 23.17 9.70
CA ALA A 332 20.04 23.91 10.62
C ALA A 332 20.55 23.05 11.78
N THR A 333 19.74 22.09 12.24
CA THR A 333 20.09 21.17 13.33
C THR A 333 20.53 19.80 12.84
N ASN A 334 20.32 19.49 11.54
CA ASN A 334 20.47 18.16 10.95
C ASN A 334 19.72 17.06 11.73
N LYS A 335 18.48 17.35 12.12
CA LYS A 335 17.61 16.43 12.87
C LYS A 335 16.17 16.52 12.40
N PHE A 336 15.42 15.46 12.67
CA PHE A 336 13.96 15.54 12.61
C PHE A 336 13.41 16.20 13.86
N GLU A 337 12.46 17.10 13.68
CA GLU A 337 11.80 17.84 14.76
C GLU A 337 10.29 17.72 14.62
N ASP A 338 9.58 17.68 15.73
CA ASP A 338 8.11 17.64 15.75
C ASP A 338 7.54 18.94 15.15
N ASP A 339 6.82 18.82 14.04
CA ASP A 339 6.08 19.92 13.43
C ASP A 339 4.69 20.04 14.10
N ASN A 340 4.68 20.73 15.23
CA ASN A 340 3.45 20.94 16.01
C ASN A 340 2.35 21.65 15.21
N GLY A 341 2.69 22.42 14.17
CA GLY A 341 1.72 23.12 13.31
C GLY A 341 0.98 22.18 12.38
N SER A 342 1.61 21.08 11.99
CA SER A 342 1.05 20.05 11.11
C SER A 342 0.53 18.83 11.87
N SER A 343 0.91 18.66 13.14
CA SER A 343 0.41 17.60 14.03
C SER A 343 -1.06 17.86 14.41
N LYS A 344 -1.92 16.83 14.31
CA LYS A 344 -3.39 16.98 14.45
C LYS A 344 -4.01 15.77 15.15
N GLU A 345 -5.17 15.98 15.75
CA GLU A 345 -5.99 14.91 16.34
C GLU A 345 -7.41 14.95 15.78
N PHE A 346 -8.02 13.76 15.58
CA PHE A 346 -9.36 13.61 15.01
C PHE A 346 -10.11 12.50 15.73
N ASP A 347 -11.44 12.60 15.76
CA ASP A 347 -12.35 11.56 16.19
C ASP A 347 -13.30 11.20 15.04
N VAL A 348 -13.37 9.92 14.68
CA VAL A 348 -14.26 9.38 13.64
C VAL A 348 -15.25 8.45 14.31
N GLU A 349 -16.56 8.72 14.20
CA GLU A 349 -17.61 7.86 14.77
C GLU A 349 -17.61 6.50 14.05
N ILE A 350 -17.50 5.41 14.82
CA ILE A 350 -17.53 4.05 14.27
C ILE A 350 -18.98 3.58 14.24
N ASN A 351 -19.60 3.69 13.07
CA ASN A 351 -20.99 3.27 12.87
C ASN A 351 -21.07 1.79 12.52
N ASN A 352 -21.38 0.95 13.52
CA ASN A 352 -21.55 -0.50 13.34
C ASN A 352 -22.98 -0.88 12.89
N ASN A 353 -23.87 0.08 12.65
CA ASN A 353 -25.29 -0.13 12.31
C ASN A 353 -25.52 -0.40 10.81
N LEU A 354 -24.82 -1.37 10.22
CA LEU A 354 -25.12 -1.84 8.88
C LEU A 354 -25.90 -3.16 8.92
N SER A 355 -27.21 -3.05 9.23
CA SER A 355 -28.19 -4.14 9.26
C SER A 355 -28.62 -4.64 7.86
N ARG A 356 -27.84 -4.49 6.80
CA ARG A 356 -28.31 -4.79 5.43
C ARG A 356 -27.84 -6.10 4.81
N TRP A 357 -26.90 -6.84 5.42
CA TRP A 357 -26.41 -8.10 4.85
C TRP A 357 -26.40 -9.21 5.90
N GLU A 358 -27.59 -9.78 6.16
CA GLU A 358 -27.72 -11.02 6.92
C GLU A 358 -27.38 -12.19 6.00
N ASN A 359 -26.45 -13.06 6.47
CA ASN A 359 -26.15 -14.41 5.95
C ASN A 359 -24.91 -14.60 5.05
N THR A 360 -23.76 -14.03 5.35
CA THR A 360 -22.52 -14.67 4.89
C THR A 360 -21.88 -15.40 6.08
N PRO A 361 -21.60 -16.72 5.99
CA PRO A 361 -20.89 -17.42 7.06
C PRO A 361 -19.50 -16.83 7.20
N ILE A 362 -19.08 -16.47 8.40
CA ILE A 362 -17.69 -16.12 8.70
C ILE A 362 -16.87 -17.37 8.37
N PRO A 363 -15.85 -17.30 7.48
CA PRO A 363 -14.95 -18.41 7.27
C PRO A 363 -14.33 -18.79 8.62
N LEU A 364 -14.40 -20.08 8.97
CA LEU A 364 -13.75 -20.60 10.18
C LEU A 364 -12.25 -20.31 10.05
N GLN A 365 -11.75 -19.38 10.84
CA GLN A 365 -10.32 -19.11 10.93
C GLN A 365 -9.59 -20.38 11.36
N PRO A 366 -8.48 -20.77 10.72
CA PRO A 366 -7.70 -21.93 11.14
C PRO A 366 -7.16 -21.68 12.55
N LYS A 367 -7.18 -22.70 13.42
CA LYS A 367 -6.49 -22.63 14.72
C LYS A 367 -4.97 -22.69 14.48
N LEU A 368 -4.38 -21.52 14.24
CA LEU A 368 -2.94 -21.37 14.11
C LEU A 368 -2.25 -21.50 15.48
N PRO A 369 -0.93 -21.80 15.50
CA PRO A 369 -0.15 -21.73 16.73
C PRO A 369 -0.24 -20.34 17.36
N GLU A 370 -0.18 -20.30 18.71
CA GLU A 370 -0.30 -19.04 19.45
C GLU A 370 0.73 -18.00 18.96
N GLY A 371 0.27 -16.80 18.68
CA GLY A 371 1.10 -15.69 18.20
C GLY A 371 1.50 -15.76 16.72
N ILE A 372 0.96 -16.69 15.92
CA ILE A 372 1.23 -16.80 14.49
C ILE A 372 0.01 -16.38 13.69
N THR A 373 0.19 -15.45 12.76
CA THR A 373 -0.84 -14.97 11.83
C THR A 373 -0.71 -15.62 10.45
N ILE A 374 -1.79 -15.65 9.69
CA ILE A 374 -1.78 -16.08 8.28
C ILE A 374 -0.77 -15.24 7.48
N ARG A 375 -0.73 -13.92 7.72
CA ARG A 375 0.22 -13.03 7.05
C ARG A 375 1.67 -13.41 7.34
N GLU A 376 2.03 -13.74 8.57
CA GLU A 376 3.39 -14.21 8.88
C GLU A 376 3.74 -15.50 8.14
N ILE A 377 2.79 -16.44 8.03
CA ILE A 377 2.97 -17.67 7.27
C ILE A 377 3.22 -17.35 5.79
N ARG A 378 2.42 -16.45 5.20
CA ARG A 378 2.55 -16.02 3.80
C ARG A 378 3.89 -15.35 3.55
N VAL A 379 4.25 -14.34 4.35
CA VAL A 379 5.54 -13.62 4.22
C VAL A 379 6.74 -14.58 4.41
N LYS A 380 6.68 -15.45 5.43
CA LYS A 380 7.73 -16.47 5.64
C LYS A 380 7.85 -17.41 4.45
N PHE A 381 6.73 -17.82 3.86
CA PHE A 381 6.72 -18.69 2.68
C PHE A 381 7.33 -17.98 1.46
N VAL A 382 6.84 -16.79 1.06
CA VAL A 382 7.32 -16.11 -0.15
C VAL A 382 8.79 -15.68 -0.08
N SER A 383 9.33 -15.50 1.13
CA SER A 383 10.75 -15.16 1.36
C SER A 383 11.71 -16.34 1.28
N ARG A 384 11.24 -17.57 1.05
CA ARG A 384 12.07 -18.78 1.04
C ARG A 384 12.60 -19.10 -0.35
N PRO A 385 13.84 -19.58 -0.46
CA PRO A 385 14.39 -20.03 -1.74
C PRO A 385 13.92 -21.44 -2.18
N ASP A 386 13.32 -22.22 -1.27
CA ASP A 386 12.92 -23.61 -1.50
C ASP A 386 11.40 -23.80 -1.71
N ASN A 387 10.71 -22.78 -2.18
CA ASN A 387 9.26 -22.76 -2.36
C ASN A 387 8.75 -23.92 -3.22
N LYS A 388 9.40 -24.22 -4.35
CA LYS A 388 9.04 -25.35 -5.20
C LYS A 388 8.94 -26.67 -4.41
N ARG A 389 9.90 -26.94 -3.54
CA ARG A 389 9.89 -28.14 -2.69
C ARG A 389 8.70 -28.13 -1.72
N ILE A 390 8.43 -26.99 -1.11
CA ILE A 390 7.33 -26.84 -0.16
C ILE A 390 5.98 -27.01 -0.90
N ILE A 391 5.79 -26.33 -2.03
CA ILE A 391 4.58 -26.44 -2.86
C ILE A 391 4.27 -27.90 -3.17
N ASN A 392 5.24 -28.62 -3.74
CA ASN A 392 5.05 -30.02 -4.11
C ASN A 392 4.98 -30.98 -2.92
N SER A 393 5.37 -30.54 -1.72
CA SER A 393 5.22 -31.32 -0.49
C SER A 393 3.82 -31.23 0.12
N VAL A 394 3.05 -30.17 -0.21
CA VAL A 394 1.67 -29.98 0.24
C VAL A 394 0.68 -30.46 -0.84
N TYR A 395 0.99 -30.16 -2.09
CA TYR A 395 0.21 -30.61 -3.25
C TYR A 395 1.14 -31.21 -4.29
N HIS A 396 1.04 -32.51 -4.52
CA HIS A 396 1.88 -33.22 -5.49
C HIS A 396 1.70 -32.64 -6.90
N ASP A 397 2.82 -32.35 -7.57
CA ASP A 397 2.86 -31.80 -8.95
C ASP A 397 2.08 -30.49 -9.17
N PHE A 398 1.91 -29.69 -8.11
CA PHE A 398 1.23 -28.40 -8.21
C PHE A 398 2.10 -27.32 -8.84
N TYR A 399 3.44 -27.40 -8.68
CA TYR A 399 4.35 -26.40 -9.23
C TYR A 399 4.46 -26.54 -10.74
N ASP A 400 4.07 -25.51 -11.48
CA ASP A 400 4.11 -25.45 -12.94
C ASP A 400 5.44 -24.82 -13.40
N GLU A 401 6.29 -25.62 -14.05
CA GLU A 401 7.60 -25.20 -14.57
C GLU A 401 7.50 -24.18 -15.72
N THR A 402 6.33 -24.04 -16.32
CA THR A 402 6.09 -23.06 -17.39
C THR A 402 5.76 -21.66 -16.88
N GLN A 403 5.50 -21.54 -15.57
CA GLN A 403 5.17 -20.30 -14.89
C GLN A 403 6.34 -19.77 -14.06
N THR A 404 6.30 -18.50 -13.69
CA THR A 404 7.29 -17.92 -12.78
C THR A 404 7.13 -18.48 -11.36
N SER A 405 8.19 -18.38 -10.56
CA SER A 405 8.13 -18.73 -9.14
C SER A 405 7.07 -17.90 -8.40
N HIS A 406 6.91 -16.63 -8.79
CA HIS A 406 5.93 -15.75 -8.19
C HIS A 406 4.50 -16.23 -8.46
N THR A 407 4.14 -16.51 -9.72
CA THR A 407 2.82 -17.05 -10.08
C THR A 407 2.52 -18.35 -9.36
N ASN A 408 3.50 -19.26 -9.30
CA ASN A 408 3.35 -20.51 -8.55
C ASN A 408 3.05 -20.25 -7.07
N ASN A 409 3.75 -19.30 -6.43
CA ASN A 409 3.54 -18.94 -5.04
C ASN A 409 2.12 -18.38 -4.81
N VAL A 410 1.66 -17.48 -5.67
CA VAL A 410 0.31 -16.88 -5.56
C VAL A 410 -0.77 -17.95 -5.72
N ASN A 411 -0.69 -18.77 -6.77
CA ASN A 411 -1.67 -19.84 -7.00
C ASN A 411 -1.70 -20.86 -5.84
N PHE A 412 -0.52 -21.18 -5.31
CA PHE A 412 -0.40 -22.08 -4.17
C PHE A 412 -1.03 -21.49 -2.90
N LEU A 413 -0.76 -20.23 -2.57
CA LEU A 413 -1.33 -19.57 -1.39
C LEU A 413 -2.86 -19.42 -1.49
N LYS A 414 -3.39 -19.18 -2.69
CA LYS A 414 -4.83 -19.25 -2.94
C LYS A 414 -5.39 -20.62 -2.59
N LYS A 415 -4.77 -21.66 -3.13
CA LYS A 415 -5.20 -23.04 -2.88
C LYS A 415 -5.09 -23.43 -1.41
N ILE A 416 -4.06 -22.97 -0.71
CA ILE A 416 -3.90 -23.13 0.75
C ILE A 416 -5.07 -22.48 1.49
N ASN A 417 -5.48 -21.27 1.08
CA ASN A 417 -6.59 -20.56 1.69
C ASN A 417 -7.93 -21.25 1.43
N GLU A 418 -8.21 -21.65 0.18
CA GLU A 418 -9.41 -22.40 -0.19
C GLU A 418 -9.56 -23.71 0.60
N ASP A 419 -8.47 -24.46 0.74
CA ASP A 419 -8.44 -25.77 1.41
C ASP A 419 -8.19 -25.64 2.94
N ASN A 420 -8.03 -24.42 3.45
CA ASN A 420 -7.73 -24.11 4.86
C ASN A 420 -6.51 -24.87 5.41
N LYS A 421 -5.44 -24.97 4.62
CA LYS A 421 -4.23 -25.75 4.94
C LYS A 421 -3.07 -24.93 5.53
N TRP A 422 -3.37 -23.82 6.19
CA TRP A 422 -2.35 -22.92 6.76
C TRP A 422 -1.46 -23.61 7.80
N ILE A 423 -2.00 -24.50 8.62
CA ILE A 423 -1.23 -25.28 9.63
C ILE A 423 -0.29 -26.26 8.93
N GLU A 424 -0.75 -26.93 7.87
CA GLU A 424 0.08 -27.84 7.07
C GLU A 424 1.23 -27.08 6.43
N LEU A 425 0.96 -25.92 5.79
CA LEU A 425 1.99 -25.06 5.23
C LEU A 425 2.99 -24.62 6.30
N TRP A 426 2.52 -24.15 7.46
CA TRP A 426 3.40 -23.77 8.56
C TRP A 426 4.32 -24.91 8.99
N SER A 427 3.79 -26.11 9.15
CA SER A 427 4.57 -27.28 9.54
C SER A 427 5.66 -27.67 8.54
N LYS A 428 5.42 -27.44 7.23
CA LYS A 428 6.40 -27.72 6.16
C LYS A 428 7.53 -26.69 6.09
N MET A 429 7.36 -25.55 6.74
CA MET A 429 8.34 -24.46 6.79
C MET A 429 9.20 -24.45 8.06
N GLN A 430 8.89 -25.33 9.04
CA GLN A 430 9.73 -25.53 10.21
C GLN A 430 10.89 -26.47 9.89
#